data_14e93da109c4117dc47d5e9ef7778b47
#
_entry.id   14e93da109c4117dc47d5e9ef7778b47
#
_cell.length_a   1.000
_cell.length_b   1.000
_cell.length_c   1.000
_cell.angle_alpha   90.00
_cell.angle_beta   90.00
_cell.angle_gamma   90.00
#
_symmetry.space_group_name_H-M   'P 1'
#
loop_
_entity.id
_entity.type
_entity.pdbx_description
1 polymer ?
#
loop_
_entity_poly.entity_id
_entity_poly.type
_entity_poly.pdbx_seq_one_letter_code
_entity_poly.pdbx_strand_id
1 'polypeptide(L)'
;MFRHFCVYLKVKRQVIHYMNYLIKILFVVTCILQATTIYGQSILNQYDEQGNKHGQWVEDANITGIPERKCIYNYNHGRKDGVYYIYDYGYLSYVGEYDDDKLVSFSFFYRGVLKYDFYDFEYGNMQIGQLHFIGRCKSRSYHPNGVIAKQIIIYFHEEGPEMDTAYYPETRYYDENGYLYKVEYESVDDYVLSKASEVWYYDKAGNITKKESKK
;
A
#
# COMPACT_ATOMS: atom_id res chain seq x y z
N MET A 1 30.28 70.98 -10.74
CA MET A 1 30.79 69.97 -9.74
C MET A 1 29.71 69.46 -8.79
N PHE A 2 28.86 70.29 -8.19
CA PHE A 2 27.80 69.89 -7.23
C PHE A 2 26.72 68.92 -7.77
N ARG A 3 26.28 69.03 -9.04
CA ARG A 3 25.23 68.17 -9.61
C ARG A 3 25.64 66.71 -9.72
N HIS A 4 26.88 66.41 -10.05
CA HIS A 4 27.39 65.04 -10.15
C HIS A 4 27.51 64.37 -8.79
N PHE A 5 27.84 65.11 -7.76
CA PHE A 5 27.94 64.61 -6.39
C PHE A 5 26.56 64.21 -5.79
N CYS A 6 25.51 65.03 -6.05
CA CYS A 6 24.14 64.70 -5.64
C CYS A 6 23.58 63.46 -6.34
N VAL A 7 23.86 63.28 -7.62
CA VAL A 7 23.45 62.06 -8.36
C VAL A 7 24.16 60.81 -7.82
N TYR A 8 25.46 60.88 -7.54
CA TYR A 8 26.23 59.79 -6.95
C TYR A 8 25.69 59.39 -5.57
N LEU A 9 25.35 60.29 -4.70
CA LEU A 9 24.77 60.01 -3.37
C LEU A 9 23.39 59.37 -3.49
N LYS A 10 22.57 59.82 -4.46
CA LYS A 10 21.23 59.23 -4.69
C LYS A 10 21.31 57.79 -5.19
N VAL A 11 22.23 57.50 -6.13
CA VAL A 11 22.49 56.15 -6.62
C VAL A 11 23.02 55.24 -5.51
N LYS A 12 23.98 55.74 -4.72
CA LYS A 12 24.54 54.96 -3.57
C LYS A 12 23.46 54.63 -2.53
N ARG A 13 22.54 55.54 -2.24
CA ARG A 13 21.41 55.28 -1.35
C ARG A 13 20.45 54.23 -1.91
N GLN A 14 20.15 54.29 -3.20
CA GLN A 14 19.31 53.24 -3.86
C GLN A 14 19.96 51.86 -3.81
N VAL A 15 21.24 51.76 -4.11
CA VAL A 15 21.99 50.49 -4.06
C VAL A 15 21.98 49.91 -2.65
N ILE A 16 22.22 50.70 -1.62
CA ILE A 16 22.16 50.24 -0.22
C ILE A 16 20.75 49.79 0.13
N HIS A 17 19.71 50.46 -0.33
CA HIS A 17 18.33 50.06 -0.08
C HIS A 17 18.00 48.71 -0.74
N TYR A 18 18.40 48.51 -2.00
CA TYR A 18 18.24 47.22 -2.69
C TYR A 18 19.05 46.08 -2.05
N MET A 19 20.29 46.35 -1.61
CA MET A 19 21.09 45.36 -0.89
C MET A 19 20.42 44.92 0.43
N ASN A 20 19.90 45.85 1.21
CA ASN A 20 19.18 45.56 2.45
C ASN A 20 17.90 44.76 2.17
N TYR A 21 17.21 45.02 1.08
CA TYR A 21 16.02 44.29 0.68
C TYR A 21 16.38 42.84 0.26
N LEU A 22 17.41 42.65 -0.53
CA LEU A 22 17.93 41.33 -0.91
C LEU A 22 18.39 40.49 0.28
N ILE A 23 19.07 41.10 1.27
CA ILE A 23 19.48 40.44 2.51
C ILE A 23 18.26 39.96 3.31
N LYS A 24 17.19 40.76 3.39
CA LYS A 24 15.94 40.38 4.07
C LYS A 24 15.27 39.19 3.35
N ILE A 25 15.20 39.21 2.02
CA ILE A 25 14.64 38.10 1.23
C ILE A 25 15.46 36.83 1.45
N LEU A 26 16.79 36.92 1.37
CA LEU A 26 17.69 35.79 1.59
C LEU A 26 17.51 35.19 2.99
N PHE A 27 17.36 36.04 4.01
CA PHE A 27 17.11 35.61 5.38
C PHE A 27 15.77 34.86 5.53
N VAL A 28 14.69 35.39 4.93
CA VAL A 28 13.37 34.72 4.91
C VAL A 28 13.42 33.36 4.18
N VAL A 29 14.09 33.30 3.02
CA VAL A 29 14.25 32.07 2.26
C VAL A 29 15.06 31.02 3.05
N THR A 30 16.15 31.43 3.73
CA THR A 30 16.92 30.52 4.59
C THR A 30 16.12 30.04 5.79
N CYS A 31 15.31 30.89 6.42
CA CYS A 31 14.42 30.47 7.52
C CYS A 31 13.35 29.47 7.03
N ILE A 32 12.76 29.69 5.84
CA ILE A 32 11.80 28.73 5.25
C ILE A 32 12.47 27.40 4.94
N LEU A 33 13.67 27.40 4.32
CA LEU A 33 14.42 26.17 4.02
C LEU A 33 14.80 25.41 5.29
N GLN A 34 15.16 26.09 6.37
CA GLN A 34 15.45 25.44 7.65
C GLN A 34 14.17 24.86 8.31
N ALA A 35 13.06 25.58 8.22
CA ALA A 35 11.78 25.10 8.74
C ALA A 35 11.33 23.82 8.00
N THR A 36 11.49 23.73 6.66
CA THR A 36 11.14 22.55 5.90
C THR A 36 12.03 21.34 6.21
N THR A 37 13.32 21.56 6.55
CA THR A 37 14.20 20.45 6.96
C THR A 37 13.87 19.91 8.36
N ILE A 38 13.36 20.75 9.26
CA ILE A 38 12.94 20.31 10.60
C ILE A 38 11.62 19.53 10.54
N TYR A 39 10.69 19.92 9.67
CA TYR A 39 9.42 19.19 9.47
C TYR A 39 9.56 17.91 8.62
N GLY A 40 10.68 17.70 7.92
CA GLY A 40 10.90 16.55 7.03
C GLY A 40 11.61 15.36 7.67
N GLN A 41 12.16 15.49 8.88
CA GLN A 41 12.72 14.35 9.61
C GLN A 41 11.60 13.72 10.44
N SER A 42 10.92 12.70 9.88
CA SER A 42 10.10 11.81 10.69
C SER A 42 11.02 11.18 11.74
N ILE A 43 10.84 11.55 13.01
CA ILE A 43 11.58 10.92 14.11
C ILE A 43 11.05 9.49 14.19
N LEU A 44 11.93 8.52 13.91
CA LEU A 44 11.57 7.10 13.91
C LEU A 44 11.52 6.57 15.34
N ASN A 45 10.71 5.55 15.56
CA ASN A 45 10.66 4.75 16.79
C ASN A 45 10.36 5.58 18.05
N GLN A 46 9.33 6.43 17.97
CA GLN A 46 8.89 7.25 19.11
C GLN A 46 7.85 6.53 19.96
N TYR A 47 7.81 6.92 21.24
CA TYR A 47 6.73 6.59 22.17
C TYR A 47 5.91 7.84 22.45
N ASP A 48 4.60 7.67 22.66
CA ASP A 48 3.74 8.73 23.20
C ASP A 48 3.97 8.93 24.70
N GLU A 49 3.24 9.88 25.31
CA GLU A 49 3.34 10.17 26.75
C GLU A 49 2.91 8.98 27.63
N GLN A 50 2.15 8.04 27.09
CA GLN A 50 1.70 6.84 27.77
C GLN A 50 2.64 5.65 27.58
N GLY A 51 3.73 5.80 26.80
CA GLY A 51 4.70 4.77 26.52
C GLY A 51 4.28 3.82 25.39
N ASN A 52 3.28 4.16 24.58
CA ASN A 52 2.89 3.39 23.42
C ASN A 52 3.68 3.82 22.18
N LYS A 53 3.88 2.88 21.23
CA LYS A 53 4.46 3.22 19.93
C LYS A 53 3.62 4.29 19.23
N HIS A 54 4.28 5.33 18.68
CA HIS A 54 3.63 6.41 17.95
C HIS A 54 4.48 6.86 16.76
N GLY A 55 3.82 7.22 15.65
CA GLY A 55 4.51 7.60 14.42
C GLY A 55 5.14 6.42 13.68
N GLN A 56 6.19 6.69 12.90
CA GLN A 56 6.83 5.69 12.06
C GLN A 56 7.84 4.85 12.84
N TRP A 57 7.73 3.53 12.72
CA TRP A 57 8.59 2.53 13.37
C TRP A 57 9.28 1.65 12.37
N VAL A 58 10.58 1.43 12.61
CA VAL A 58 11.41 0.47 11.86
C VAL A 58 11.63 -0.74 12.77
N GLU A 59 11.22 -1.90 12.28
CA GLU A 59 11.36 -3.19 12.97
C GLU A 59 12.19 -4.13 12.11
N ASP A 60 13.23 -4.72 12.69
CA ASP A 60 14.02 -5.76 12.04
C ASP A 60 13.31 -7.10 12.29
N ALA A 61 12.68 -7.64 11.25
CA ALA A 61 11.95 -8.90 11.36
C ALA A 61 12.88 -10.12 11.16
N ASN A 62 13.84 -10.33 12.05
CA ASN A 62 14.60 -11.60 12.13
C ASN A 62 13.74 -12.82 12.50
N ILE A 63 12.42 -12.64 12.67
CA ILE A 63 11.49 -13.62 13.23
C ILE A 63 11.12 -14.71 12.21
N THR A 64 11.24 -14.44 10.91
CA THR A 64 10.75 -15.36 9.85
C THR A 64 11.84 -16.14 9.12
N GLY A 65 13.09 -16.09 9.59
CA GLY A 65 14.20 -16.78 8.92
C GLY A 65 14.62 -16.15 7.59
N ILE A 66 14.10 -14.98 7.24
CA ILE A 66 14.57 -14.17 6.11
C ILE A 66 15.56 -13.17 6.67
N PRO A 67 16.87 -13.37 6.49
CA PRO A 67 17.88 -12.37 6.86
C PRO A 67 17.61 -11.09 6.04
N GLU A 68 17.80 -9.94 6.66
CA GLU A 68 17.64 -8.62 6.03
C GLU A 68 16.16 -8.21 5.73
N ARG A 69 15.17 -8.81 6.41
CA ARG A 69 13.81 -8.27 6.36
C ARG A 69 13.71 -7.02 7.22
N LYS A 70 13.24 -5.92 6.63
CA LYS A 70 12.99 -4.64 7.30
C LYS A 70 11.52 -4.28 7.14
N CYS A 71 10.83 -4.08 8.27
CA CYS A 71 9.45 -3.64 8.30
C CYS A 71 9.39 -2.18 8.75
N ILE A 72 8.59 -1.37 8.08
CA ILE A 72 8.31 0.02 8.45
C ILE A 72 6.80 0.11 8.65
N TYR A 73 6.37 0.34 9.89
CA TYR A 73 4.97 0.52 10.25
C TYR A 73 4.71 1.94 10.73
N ASN A 74 3.49 2.41 10.58
CA ASN A 74 2.98 3.57 11.27
C ASN A 74 2.13 3.11 12.46
N TYR A 75 2.29 3.78 13.60
CA TYR A 75 1.54 3.53 14.81
C TYR A 75 0.83 4.79 15.29
N ASN A 76 -0.38 4.61 15.78
CA ASN A 76 -1.17 5.62 16.46
C ASN A 76 -1.55 5.07 17.85
N HIS A 77 -0.89 5.60 18.91
CA HIS A 77 -1.08 5.17 20.29
C HIS A 77 -1.03 3.65 20.50
N GLY A 78 0.01 2.99 19.97
CA GLY A 78 0.27 1.57 20.11
C GLY A 78 -0.39 0.68 19.08
N ARG A 79 -1.32 1.20 18.28
CA ARG A 79 -2.01 0.46 17.21
C ARG A 79 -1.39 0.76 15.86
N LYS A 80 -1.31 -0.24 14.98
CA LYS A 80 -0.92 -0.03 13.59
C LYS A 80 -1.99 0.79 12.89
N ASP A 81 -1.58 1.91 12.27
CA ASP A 81 -2.49 2.85 11.62
C ASP A 81 -1.75 3.56 10.48
N GLY A 82 -2.31 3.49 9.25
CA GLY A 82 -1.70 4.04 8.05
C GLY A 82 -0.82 3.05 7.27
N VAL A 83 -0.04 3.59 6.33
CA VAL A 83 0.73 2.80 5.36
C VAL A 83 1.92 2.12 6.01
N TYR A 84 2.16 0.85 5.63
CA TYR A 84 3.35 0.10 6.01
C TYR A 84 4.12 -0.39 4.78
N TYR A 85 5.40 -0.71 5.00
CA TYR A 85 6.31 -1.23 3.98
C TYR A 85 7.10 -2.40 4.55
N ILE A 86 7.29 -3.44 3.74
CA ILE A 86 8.21 -4.55 4.06
C ILE A 86 9.22 -4.67 2.93
N TYR A 87 10.48 -4.70 3.32
CA TYR A 87 11.61 -4.90 2.41
C TYR A 87 12.28 -6.23 2.74
N ASP A 88 12.50 -7.07 1.71
CA ASP A 88 13.27 -8.30 1.78
C ASP A 88 14.52 -8.14 0.91
N TYR A 89 15.69 -8.39 1.51
CA TYR A 89 16.98 -8.22 0.82
C TYR A 89 17.16 -6.84 0.16
N GLY A 90 16.64 -5.78 0.79
CA GLY A 90 16.68 -4.42 0.28
C GLY A 90 15.67 -4.09 -0.82
N TYR A 91 14.88 -5.05 -1.29
CA TYR A 91 13.80 -4.82 -2.26
C TYR A 91 12.46 -4.67 -1.57
N LEU A 92 11.64 -3.72 -2.04
CA LEU A 92 10.26 -3.61 -1.58
C LEU A 92 9.48 -4.87 -1.95
N SER A 93 8.97 -5.57 -0.93
CA SER A 93 8.19 -6.81 -1.08
C SER A 93 6.70 -6.57 -0.81
N TYR A 94 6.37 -5.74 0.19
CA TYR A 94 4.98 -5.42 0.50
C TYR A 94 4.79 -3.93 0.75
N VAL A 95 3.65 -3.41 0.30
CA VAL A 95 3.08 -2.12 0.70
C VAL A 95 1.64 -2.38 1.07
N GLY A 96 1.18 -1.87 2.19
CA GLY A 96 -0.21 -1.99 2.57
C GLY A 96 -0.61 -0.93 3.59
N GLU A 97 -1.82 -1.03 4.09
CA GLU A 97 -2.42 -0.06 4.99
C GLU A 97 -3.17 -0.77 6.12
N TYR A 98 -2.99 -0.25 7.32
CA TYR A 98 -3.76 -0.61 8.50
C TYR A 98 -4.68 0.54 8.91
N ASP A 99 -5.85 0.22 9.40
CA ASP A 99 -6.78 1.09 10.11
C ASP A 99 -7.06 0.47 11.47
N ASP A 100 -6.51 1.06 12.53
CA ASP A 100 -6.71 0.64 13.92
C ASP A 100 -6.41 -0.86 14.14
N ASP A 101 -5.20 -1.32 13.78
CA ASP A 101 -4.69 -2.70 13.77
C ASP A 101 -5.34 -3.64 12.73
N LYS A 102 -6.32 -3.20 11.97
CA LYS A 102 -6.95 -4.01 10.92
C LYS A 102 -6.31 -3.74 9.57
N LEU A 103 -5.91 -4.79 8.88
CA LEU A 103 -5.37 -4.69 7.53
C LEU A 103 -6.49 -4.31 6.56
N VAL A 104 -6.32 -3.20 5.82
CA VAL A 104 -7.32 -2.67 4.85
C VAL A 104 -6.95 -3.02 3.43
N SER A 105 -5.66 -3.02 3.13
CA SER A 105 -5.13 -3.37 1.81
C SER A 105 -3.66 -3.77 1.89
N PHE A 106 -3.20 -4.57 0.95
CA PHE A 106 -1.77 -4.72 0.69
C PHE A 106 -1.48 -5.17 -0.74
N SER A 107 -0.28 -4.84 -1.20
CA SER A 107 0.26 -5.23 -2.50
C SER A 107 1.57 -5.99 -2.30
N PHE A 108 1.72 -7.10 -3.02
CA PHE A 108 2.94 -7.90 -3.05
C PHE A 108 3.74 -7.62 -4.32
N PHE A 109 5.03 -7.36 -4.15
CA PHE A 109 5.98 -7.12 -5.22
C PHE A 109 7.05 -8.21 -5.23
N TYR A 110 7.42 -8.67 -6.41
CA TYR A 110 8.57 -9.52 -6.61
C TYR A 110 9.57 -8.82 -7.52
N ARG A 111 10.75 -8.51 -6.99
CA ARG A 111 11.80 -7.74 -7.69
C ARG A 111 11.27 -6.42 -8.29
N GLY A 112 10.51 -5.67 -7.51
CA GLY A 112 9.93 -4.38 -7.92
C GLY A 112 8.75 -4.46 -8.89
N VAL A 113 8.29 -5.65 -9.24
CA VAL A 113 7.11 -5.85 -10.10
C VAL A 113 5.92 -6.27 -9.25
N LEU A 114 4.83 -5.51 -9.34
CA LEU A 114 3.56 -5.85 -8.69
C LEU A 114 3.07 -7.20 -9.18
N LYS A 115 2.79 -8.11 -8.28
CA LYS A 115 2.28 -9.46 -8.57
C LYS A 115 0.83 -9.61 -8.18
N TYR A 116 0.51 -9.21 -6.96
CA TYR A 116 -0.82 -9.32 -6.39
C TYR A 116 -1.14 -8.07 -5.59
N ASP A 117 -2.39 -7.69 -5.56
CA ASP A 117 -2.94 -6.79 -4.55
C ASP A 117 -4.17 -7.42 -3.88
N PHE A 118 -4.39 -7.01 -2.62
CA PHE A 118 -5.48 -7.46 -1.78
C PHE A 118 -6.20 -6.23 -1.25
N TYR A 119 -7.51 -6.23 -1.33
CA TYR A 119 -8.35 -5.07 -1.04
C TYR A 119 -9.78 -5.50 -0.66
N ASP A 120 -10.61 -4.54 -0.27
CA ASP A 120 -11.99 -4.79 0.18
C ASP A 120 -12.05 -5.81 1.33
N PHE A 121 -11.24 -5.59 2.37
CA PHE A 121 -11.23 -6.42 3.56
C PHE A 121 -12.53 -6.21 4.34
N GLU A 122 -13.23 -7.30 4.61
CA GLU A 122 -14.41 -7.35 5.46
C GLU A 122 -14.13 -8.31 6.61
N TYR A 123 -14.16 -7.80 7.83
CA TYR A 123 -13.91 -8.57 9.05
C TYR A 123 -15.21 -8.97 9.71
N GLY A 124 -15.27 -10.18 10.23
CA GLY A 124 -16.41 -10.70 10.96
C GLY A 124 -16.39 -12.22 10.99
N ASN A 125 -17.12 -12.79 11.94
CA ASN A 125 -17.31 -14.23 12.00
C ASN A 125 -18.18 -14.67 10.82
N MET A 126 -17.58 -15.35 9.86
CA MET A 126 -18.25 -15.89 8.68
C MET A 126 -18.22 -17.42 8.77
N GLN A 127 -19.35 -18.05 8.46
CA GLN A 127 -19.45 -19.50 8.42
C GLN A 127 -19.90 -19.95 7.04
N ILE A 128 -19.18 -20.90 6.46
CA ILE A 128 -19.51 -21.53 5.17
C ILE A 128 -19.44 -23.04 5.40
N GLY A 129 -20.60 -23.70 5.37
CA GLY A 129 -20.70 -25.10 5.82
C GLY A 129 -20.26 -25.22 7.29
N GLN A 130 -19.25 -26.04 7.56
CA GLN A 130 -18.65 -26.20 8.90
C GLN A 130 -17.38 -25.35 9.13
N LEU A 131 -16.93 -24.61 8.10
CA LEU A 131 -15.74 -23.79 8.16
C LEU A 131 -16.07 -22.40 8.74
N HIS A 132 -15.20 -21.93 9.64
CA HIS A 132 -15.28 -20.60 10.24
C HIS A 132 -14.14 -19.74 9.75
N PHE A 133 -14.44 -18.50 9.35
CA PHE A 133 -13.50 -17.51 8.85
C PHE A 133 -13.63 -16.23 9.68
N ILE A 134 -12.53 -15.50 9.83
CA ILE A 134 -12.51 -14.20 10.52
C ILE A 134 -12.71 -13.04 9.56
N GLY A 135 -12.74 -13.31 8.27
CA GLY A 135 -12.98 -12.28 7.28
C GLY A 135 -12.89 -12.78 5.84
N ARG A 136 -13.11 -11.84 4.92
CA ARG A 136 -12.89 -12.02 3.50
C ARG A 136 -12.24 -10.79 2.88
N CYS A 137 -11.57 -10.98 1.75
CA CYS A 137 -11.06 -9.90 0.91
C CYS A 137 -11.12 -10.28 -0.57
N LYS A 138 -10.75 -9.34 -1.43
CA LYS A 138 -10.53 -9.58 -2.86
C LYS A 138 -9.04 -9.52 -3.16
N SER A 139 -8.57 -10.34 -4.09
CA SER A 139 -7.21 -10.28 -4.62
C SER A 139 -7.23 -10.17 -6.15
N ARG A 140 -6.25 -9.47 -6.69
CA ARG A 140 -5.98 -9.36 -8.13
C ARG A 140 -4.54 -9.74 -8.42
N SER A 141 -4.34 -10.40 -9.57
CA SER A 141 -3.03 -10.52 -10.20
C SER A 141 -3.08 -9.90 -11.60
N TYR A 142 -1.92 -9.63 -12.18
CA TYR A 142 -1.79 -8.83 -13.38
C TYR A 142 -1.01 -9.56 -14.48
N HIS A 143 -1.39 -9.32 -15.73
CA HIS A 143 -0.60 -9.63 -16.90
C HIS A 143 0.66 -8.71 -16.94
N PRO A 144 1.70 -9.08 -17.71
CA PRO A 144 2.89 -8.23 -17.85
C PRO A 144 2.61 -6.81 -18.36
N ASN A 145 1.50 -6.59 -19.07
CA ASN A 145 1.06 -5.29 -19.55
C ASN A 145 0.29 -4.46 -18.51
N GLY A 146 0.13 -4.96 -17.28
CA GLY A 146 -0.57 -4.28 -16.18
C GLY A 146 -2.09 -4.45 -16.15
N VAL A 147 -2.67 -5.16 -17.13
CA VAL A 147 -4.10 -5.50 -17.15
C VAL A 147 -4.37 -6.61 -16.11
N ILE A 148 -5.50 -6.58 -15.44
CA ILE A 148 -5.90 -7.64 -14.50
C ILE A 148 -5.95 -8.97 -15.25
N ALA A 149 -5.22 -9.97 -14.74
CA ALA A 149 -5.21 -11.34 -15.26
C ALA A 149 -6.21 -12.22 -14.50
N LYS A 150 -6.30 -12.04 -13.19
CA LYS A 150 -7.14 -12.86 -12.32
C LYS A 150 -7.66 -12.03 -11.15
N GLN A 151 -8.90 -12.29 -10.75
CA GLN A 151 -9.52 -11.74 -9.55
C GLN A 151 -10.13 -12.89 -8.75
N ILE A 152 -9.93 -12.85 -7.43
CA ILE A 152 -10.37 -13.89 -6.50
C ILE A 152 -11.06 -13.25 -5.32
N ILE A 153 -12.12 -13.91 -4.81
CA ILE A 153 -12.65 -13.65 -3.47
C ILE A 153 -12.00 -14.68 -2.54
N ILE A 154 -11.45 -14.22 -1.43
CA ILE A 154 -10.67 -15.03 -0.48
C ILE A 154 -11.32 -14.92 0.87
N TYR A 155 -11.60 -16.06 1.51
CA TYR A 155 -11.94 -16.14 2.92
C TYR A 155 -10.71 -16.57 3.70
N PHE A 156 -10.44 -15.96 4.84
CA PHE A 156 -9.22 -16.18 5.61
C PHE A 156 -9.50 -16.44 7.10
N HIS A 157 -8.60 -17.23 7.72
CA HIS A 157 -8.65 -17.57 9.15
C HIS A 157 -7.76 -16.65 10.00
N GLU A 158 -6.70 -16.10 9.42
CA GLU A 158 -5.73 -15.24 10.11
C GLU A 158 -5.48 -13.96 9.33
N GLU A 159 -5.15 -12.88 10.03
CA GLU A 159 -4.85 -11.58 9.45
C GLU A 159 -3.36 -11.45 9.14
N GLY A 160 -3.04 -10.76 8.07
CA GLY A 160 -1.68 -10.36 7.76
C GLY A 160 -1.25 -10.59 6.31
N PRO A 161 -0.04 -10.15 5.94
CA PRO A 161 0.50 -10.33 4.59
C PRO A 161 0.79 -11.80 4.25
N GLU A 162 0.84 -12.68 5.25
CA GLU A 162 1.00 -14.14 5.11
C GLU A 162 -0.31 -14.86 5.45
N MET A 163 -1.46 -14.33 4.99
CA MET A 163 -2.76 -14.92 5.23
C MET A 163 -2.77 -16.41 4.85
N ASP A 164 -3.10 -17.25 5.82
CA ASP A 164 -3.44 -18.64 5.50
C ASP A 164 -4.81 -18.64 4.82
N THR A 165 -4.77 -18.82 3.50
CA THR A 165 -5.94 -18.68 2.63
C THR A 165 -6.65 -20.00 2.53
N ALA A 166 -7.87 -20.03 3.01
CA ALA A 166 -8.58 -21.29 3.17
C ALA A 166 -9.65 -21.55 2.10
N TYR A 167 -10.24 -20.52 1.47
CA TYR A 167 -11.37 -20.76 0.57
C TYR A 167 -11.53 -19.68 -0.51
N TYR A 168 -11.76 -20.14 -1.76
CA TYR A 168 -11.91 -19.31 -2.96
C TYR A 168 -13.24 -19.61 -3.67
N PRO A 169 -14.37 -19.03 -3.25
CA PRO A 169 -15.67 -19.38 -3.83
C PRO A 169 -15.80 -19.02 -5.31
N GLU A 170 -15.10 -18.00 -5.75
CA GLU A 170 -15.16 -17.49 -7.10
C GLU A 170 -13.79 -17.00 -7.58
N THR A 171 -13.37 -17.47 -8.74
CA THR A 171 -12.16 -17.02 -9.43
C THR A 171 -12.51 -16.57 -10.83
N ARG A 172 -12.22 -15.31 -11.16
CA ARG A 172 -12.41 -14.70 -12.49
C ARG A 172 -11.09 -14.59 -13.22
N TYR A 173 -11.07 -14.92 -14.50
CA TYR A 173 -9.90 -14.86 -15.37
C TYR A 173 -10.16 -13.92 -16.55
N TYR A 174 -9.22 -13.04 -16.80
CA TYR A 174 -9.26 -12.02 -17.85
C TYR A 174 -8.13 -12.24 -18.85
N ASP A 175 -8.37 -11.95 -20.13
CA ASP A 175 -7.32 -11.94 -21.14
C ASP A 175 -6.46 -10.66 -21.06
N GLU A 176 -5.41 -10.59 -21.89
CA GLU A 176 -4.49 -9.43 -21.92
C GLU A 176 -5.14 -8.11 -22.36
N ASN A 177 -6.37 -8.15 -22.90
CA ASN A 177 -7.20 -6.98 -23.25
C ASN A 177 -8.21 -6.62 -22.17
N GLY A 178 -8.28 -7.39 -21.05
CA GLY A 178 -9.19 -7.18 -19.94
C GLY A 178 -10.59 -7.79 -20.15
N TYR A 179 -10.80 -8.64 -21.14
CA TYR A 179 -12.07 -9.33 -21.32
C TYR A 179 -12.15 -10.55 -20.40
N LEU A 180 -13.23 -10.65 -19.63
CA LEU A 180 -13.54 -11.82 -18.82
C LEU A 180 -13.81 -13.01 -19.77
N TYR A 181 -13.00 -14.09 -19.65
CA TYR A 181 -13.19 -15.26 -20.49
C TYR A 181 -13.55 -16.52 -19.71
N LYS A 182 -13.31 -16.56 -18.39
CA LYS A 182 -13.59 -17.73 -17.56
C LYS A 182 -13.89 -17.34 -16.13
N VAL A 183 -14.87 -18.03 -15.51
CA VAL A 183 -15.12 -18.01 -14.07
C VAL A 183 -15.11 -19.43 -13.55
N GLU A 184 -14.40 -19.67 -12.46
CA GLU A 184 -14.42 -20.92 -11.70
C GLU A 184 -15.16 -20.68 -10.39
N TYR A 185 -16.12 -21.55 -10.11
CA TYR A 185 -16.83 -21.57 -8.83
C TYR A 185 -16.39 -22.82 -8.07
N GLU A 186 -16.08 -22.64 -6.79
CA GLU A 186 -15.69 -23.72 -5.92
C GLU A 186 -16.82 -24.01 -4.94
N SER A 187 -17.18 -25.28 -4.76
CA SER A 187 -18.10 -25.70 -3.70
C SER A 187 -17.33 -26.13 -2.49
N VAL A 188 -17.85 -25.84 -1.31
CA VAL A 188 -17.40 -26.44 -0.06
C VAL A 188 -18.07 -27.80 0.08
N ASP A 189 -17.29 -28.87 -0.02
CA ASP A 189 -17.69 -30.17 0.50
C ASP A 189 -17.27 -30.26 1.97
N ASP A 190 -18.04 -30.89 2.84
CA ASP A 190 -18.03 -30.73 4.29
C ASP A 190 -16.66 -30.85 5.01
N TYR A 191 -15.59 -31.26 4.33
CA TYR A 191 -14.27 -31.48 4.96
C TYR A 191 -13.06 -31.24 4.03
N VAL A 192 -13.24 -30.90 2.75
CA VAL A 192 -12.13 -30.77 1.82
C VAL A 192 -12.23 -29.44 1.09
N LEU A 193 -11.15 -28.64 1.22
CA LEU A 193 -10.94 -27.45 0.41
C LEU A 193 -10.92 -27.84 -1.07
N SER A 194 -11.90 -27.46 -1.69
CA SER A 194 -12.46 -27.37 -3.02
C SER A 194 -11.64 -27.81 -4.22
N LYS A 195 -12.31 -28.58 -5.01
CA LYS A 195 -12.11 -28.59 -6.47
C LYS A 195 -13.13 -27.66 -7.09
N ALA A 196 -12.74 -26.93 -8.17
CA ALA A 196 -13.69 -26.14 -8.95
C ALA A 196 -14.88 -27.04 -9.33
N SER A 197 -16.07 -26.72 -8.81
CA SER A 197 -17.28 -27.51 -9.05
C SER A 197 -17.93 -27.14 -10.37
N GLU A 198 -17.83 -25.88 -10.76
CA GLU A 198 -18.35 -25.37 -12.02
C GLU A 198 -17.34 -24.43 -12.69
N VAL A 199 -17.28 -24.49 -14.03
CA VAL A 199 -16.47 -23.57 -14.85
C VAL A 199 -17.36 -22.98 -15.93
N TRP A 200 -17.43 -21.67 -15.99
CA TRP A 200 -18.20 -20.95 -16.99
C TRP A 200 -17.27 -20.18 -17.90
N TYR A 201 -17.52 -20.25 -19.21
CA TYR A 201 -16.75 -19.57 -20.25
C TYR A 201 -17.59 -18.47 -20.90
N TYR A 202 -16.96 -17.38 -21.25
CA TYR A 202 -17.57 -16.18 -21.79
C TYR A 202 -16.97 -15.78 -23.13
N ASP A 203 -17.81 -15.19 -24.00
CA ASP A 203 -17.33 -14.46 -25.18
C ASP A 203 -16.92 -13.01 -24.82
N LYS A 204 -16.38 -12.29 -25.82
CA LYS A 204 -15.97 -10.89 -25.62
C LYS A 204 -17.12 -9.93 -25.34
N ALA A 205 -18.36 -10.32 -25.63
CA ALA A 205 -19.57 -9.55 -25.33
C ALA A 205 -20.10 -9.83 -23.91
N GLY A 206 -19.48 -10.76 -23.17
CA GLY A 206 -19.86 -11.12 -21.81
C GLY A 206 -20.96 -12.20 -21.77
N ASN A 207 -21.31 -12.84 -22.88
CA ASN A 207 -22.29 -13.92 -22.89
C ASN A 207 -21.64 -15.25 -22.53
N ILE A 208 -22.36 -16.10 -21.79
CA ILE A 208 -21.89 -17.44 -21.44
C ILE A 208 -21.93 -18.31 -22.71
N THR A 209 -20.76 -18.87 -23.08
CA THR A 209 -20.63 -19.76 -24.23
C THR A 209 -20.60 -21.23 -23.84
N LYS A 210 -20.17 -21.54 -22.62
CA LYS A 210 -20.04 -22.92 -22.12
C LYS A 210 -20.13 -22.95 -20.60
N LYS A 211 -20.71 -24.04 -20.07
CA LYS A 211 -20.66 -24.41 -18.64
C LYS A 211 -20.16 -25.85 -18.51
N GLU A 212 -19.26 -26.09 -17.59
CA GLU A 212 -18.72 -27.39 -17.23
C GLU A 212 -18.90 -27.64 -15.75
N SER A 213 -19.41 -28.82 -15.37
CA SER A 213 -19.39 -29.27 -13.98
C SER A 213 -18.23 -30.28 -13.85
N LYS A 214 -17.33 -30.02 -12.90
CA LYS A 214 -16.26 -30.94 -12.52
C LYS A 214 -16.78 -31.81 -11.37
N LYS A 215 -16.87 -33.09 -11.60
CA LYS A 215 -17.20 -34.11 -10.60
C LYS A 215 -15.96 -34.49 -9.79
#